data_c154126477cb9e6ab5229ec3bd7bce8e
#
_entry.id   c154126477cb9e6ab5229ec3bd7bce8e
#
_cell.length_a   1.000
_cell.length_b   1.000
_cell.length_c   1.000
_cell.angle_alpha   90.00
_cell.angle_beta   90.00
_cell.angle_gamma   90.00
#
_symmetry.space_group_name_H-M   'P 1'
#
loop_
_entity.id
_entity.type
_entity.pdbx_description
1 polymer ?
#
loop_
_entity_poly.entity_id
_entity_poly.type
_entity_poly.pdbx_seq_one_letter_code
_entity_poly.pdbx_strand_id
1 'polypeptide(L)'
;MLLPAQVVKEGGRLPIKRGPKALQIEGIPYYELTNIGLIIASTIEETGDIRLRMKLLELYISNSNFNGKENNENNGNNATINDGIMLLSRYAPSFILKIINEYIMAYNHGEIEKLDKLDGGKLKQIMSKQITIERELVEACMILSNDKRELIRNFIKIIS
;
A
#
# COMPACT_ATOMS: atom_id res chain seq x y z
N MET A 1 -8.20 -2.80 -18.11
CA MET A 1 -7.31 -1.74 -18.63
C MET A 1 -7.38 -0.57 -17.66
N LEU A 2 -6.36 -0.41 -16.80
CA LEU A 2 -6.30 0.71 -15.86
C LEU A 2 -6.14 1.99 -16.67
N LEU A 3 -7.10 2.92 -16.51
CA LEU A 3 -7.00 4.23 -17.17
C LEU A 3 -5.75 4.95 -16.64
N PRO A 4 -4.82 5.41 -17.50
CA PRO A 4 -3.61 6.11 -17.07
C PRO A 4 -3.88 7.28 -16.13
N ALA A 5 -5.03 7.95 -16.27
CA ALA A 5 -5.47 9.07 -15.44
C ALA A 5 -5.71 8.72 -13.96
N GLN A 6 -5.82 7.44 -13.59
CA GLN A 6 -6.00 7.03 -12.20
C GLN A 6 -4.67 6.69 -11.48
N VAL A 7 -3.61 6.46 -12.24
CA VAL A 7 -2.30 6.03 -11.68
C VAL A 7 -1.41 7.23 -11.37
N VAL A 8 -1.45 8.25 -12.23
CA VAL A 8 -0.67 9.47 -12.10
C VAL A 8 -1.57 10.71 -12.20
N LYS A 9 -1.16 11.77 -11.54
CA LYS A 9 -1.75 13.11 -11.64
C LYS A 9 -0.65 14.12 -11.94
N GLU A 10 -1.00 15.25 -12.56
CA GLU A 10 -0.07 16.37 -12.70
C GLU A 10 0.15 17.00 -11.31
N GLY A 11 1.41 17.03 -10.87
CA GLY A 11 1.82 17.61 -9.59
C GLY A 11 2.09 19.12 -9.69
N GLY A 12 2.35 19.62 -10.89
CA GLY A 12 2.66 21.01 -11.16
C GLY A 12 3.73 21.16 -12.23
N ARG A 13 4.40 22.32 -12.24
CA ARG A 13 5.45 22.64 -13.21
C ARG A 13 6.73 23.07 -12.52
N LEU A 14 7.85 22.48 -12.91
CA LEU A 14 9.17 22.83 -12.45
C LEU A 14 9.64 24.10 -13.18
N PRO A 15 10.13 25.14 -12.46
CA PRO A 15 10.64 26.35 -13.09
C PRO A 15 11.89 26.05 -13.92
N ILE A 16 11.93 26.55 -15.16
CA ILE A 16 13.13 26.49 -15.98
C ILE A 16 13.97 27.70 -15.62
N LYS A 17 15.06 27.52 -14.84
CA LYS A 17 16.04 28.57 -14.58
C LYS A 17 16.90 28.78 -15.83
N ARG A 18 16.58 29.78 -16.65
CA ARG A 18 17.46 30.28 -17.69
C ARG A 18 17.60 31.79 -17.54
N GLY A 19 18.79 32.24 -17.09
CA GLY A 19 19.34 33.57 -17.24
C GLY A 19 18.50 34.81 -16.88
N PRO A 20 19.06 36.01 -16.95
CA PRO A 20 18.41 37.25 -16.48
C PRO A 20 17.30 37.80 -17.40
N LYS A 21 17.01 37.17 -18.52
CA LYS A 21 15.84 37.45 -19.37
C LYS A 21 14.91 36.24 -19.33
N ALA A 22 14.19 36.08 -18.24
CA ALA A 22 13.12 35.13 -18.15
C ALA A 22 11.98 35.58 -19.08
N LEU A 23 12.03 35.14 -20.32
CA LEU A 23 10.81 34.85 -21.05
C LEU A 23 10.02 33.88 -20.18
N GLN A 24 8.72 34.16 -19.97
CA GLN A 24 7.80 33.25 -19.28
C GLN A 24 7.65 31.97 -20.11
N ILE A 25 8.65 31.09 -20.03
CA ILE A 25 8.60 29.77 -20.62
C ILE A 25 7.81 28.95 -19.63
N GLU A 26 6.71 28.38 -20.07
CA GLU A 26 5.95 27.41 -19.27
C GLU A 26 6.90 26.36 -18.70
N GLY A 27 6.86 26.14 -17.37
CA GLY A 27 7.71 25.15 -16.71
C GLY A 27 7.46 23.73 -17.22
N ILE A 28 8.42 22.85 -16.99
CA ILE A 28 8.29 21.42 -17.36
C ILE A 28 7.27 20.78 -16.42
N PRO A 29 6.18 20.17 -16.94
CA PRO A 29 5.23 19.47 -16.10
C PRO A 29 5.91 18.27 -15.41
N TYR A 30 5.61 18.06 -14.13
CA TYR A 30 5.97 16.84 -13.42
C TYR A 30 4.72 16.11 -12.95
N TYR A 31 4.84 14.81 -12.80
CA TYR A 31 3.74 13.94 -12.42
C TYR A 31 4.01 13.27 -11.08
N GLU A 32 2.96 13.07 -10.32
CA GLU A 32 2.98 12.37 -9.04
C GLU A 32 2.12 11.12 -9.11
N LEU A 33 2.50 10.09 -8.38
CA LEU A 33 1.65 8.92 -8.23
C LEU A 33 0.42 9.28 -7.38
N THR A 34 -0.74 8.86 -7.85
CA THR A 34 -1.96 8.88 -7.04
C THR A 34 -1.89 7.78 -5.97
N ASN A 35 -2.87 7.73 -5.08
CA ASN A 35 -2.97 6.62 -4.11
C ASN A 35 -3.05 5.26 -4.83
N ILE A 36 -3.83 5.17 -5.88
CA ILE A 36 -3.90 3.97 -6.74
C ILE A 36 -2.54 3.69 -7.39
N GLY A 37 -1.84 4.73 -7.84
CA GLY A 37 -0.50 4.61 -8.40
C GLY A 37 0.52 4.05 -7.41
N LEU A 38 0.46 4.46 -6.15
CA LEU A 38 1.35 3.97 -5.09
C LEU A 38 1.19 2.47 -4.86
N ILE A 39 -0.05 1.97 -4.71
CA ILE A 39 -0.28 0.53 -4.48
C ILE A 39 0.11 -0.30 -5.70
N ILE A 40 -0.21 0.14 -6.92
CA ILE A 40 0.18 -0.56 -8.14
C ILE A 40 1.71 -0.59 -8.28
N ALA A 41 2.38 0.56 -8.17
CA ALA A 41 3.83 0.64 -8.30
C ALA A 41 4.56 -0.21 -7.24
N SER A 42 3.99 -0.40 -6.05
CA SER A 42 4.57 -1.25 -5.02
C SER A 42 4.65 -2.73 -5.42
N THR A 43 3.77 -3.21 -6.31
CA THR A 43 3.74 -4.61 -6.75
C THR A 43 4.55 -4.90 -8.02
N ILE A 44 4.94 -3.87 -8.76
CA ILE A 44 5.73 -4.02 -10.00
C ILE A 44 7.20 -4.23 -9.64
N GLU A 45 7.79 -5.35 -10.07
CA GLU A 45 9.19 -5.70 -9.77
C GLU A 45 10.19 -4.71 -10.39
N GLU A 46 9.89 -4.21 -11.57
CA GLU A 46 10.72 -3.23 -12.30
C GLU A 46 10.76 -1.85 -11.63
N THR A 47 9.85 -1.56 -10.70
CA THR A 47 9.82 -0.27 -9.98
C THR A 47 11.08 -0.05 -9.13
N GLY A 48 11.75 -1.13 -8.70
CA GLY A 48 12.97 -1.05 -7.92
C GLY A 48 13.14 -2.21 -6.94
N ASP A 49 14.08 -2.04 -6.00
CA ASP A 49 14.29 -3.04 -4.97
C ASP A 49 13.09 -3.14 -4.00
N ILE A 50 13.06 -4.21 -3.25
CA ILE A 50 11.98 -4.49 -2.29
C ILE A 50 11.78 -3.37 -1.27
N ARG A 51 12.85 -2.62 -0.93
CA ARG A 51 12.79 -1.51 0.04
C ARG A 51 12.03 -0.32 -0.54
N LEU A 52 12.24 0.00 -1.81
CA LEU A 52 11.50 1.05 -2.50
C LEU A 52 10.03 0.67 -2.62
N ARG A 53 9.74 -0.55 -3.01
CA ARG A 53 8.38 -1.09 -3.13
C ARG A 53 7.65 -1.01 -1.78
N MET A 54 8.31 -1.36 -0.68
CA MET A 54 7.74 -1.22 0.67
C MET A 54 7.46 0.23 1.05
N LYS A 55 8.35 1.17 0.71
CA LYS A 55 8.10 2.60 0.95
C LYS A 55 6.87 3.11 0.20
N LEU A 56 6.66 2.69 -1.04
CA LEU A 56 5.45 3.05 -1.80
C LEU A 56 4.19 2.52 -1.14
N LEU A 57 4.22 1.29 -0.64
CA LEU A 57 3.12 0.69 0.09
C LEU A 57 2.86 1.41 1.42
N GLU A 58 3.89 1.76 2.17
CA GLU A 58 3.77 2.54 3.42
C GLU A 58 3.13 3.91 3.17
N LEU A 59 3.51 4.60 2.09
CA LEU A 59 2.90 5.87 1.69
C LEU A 59 1.42 5.68 1.32
N TYR A 60 1.08 4.62 0.59
CA TYR A 60 -0.30 4.30 0.26
C TYR A 60 -1.15 4.10 1.53
N ILE A 61 -0.68 3.28 2.48
CA ILE A 61 -1.38 3.00 3.73
C ILE A 61 -1.56 4.29 4.55
N SER A 62 -0.50 5.09 4.66
CA SER A 62 -0.54 6.36 5.40
C SER A 62 -1.56 7.33 4.81
N ASN A 63 -1.60 7.47 3.49
CA ASN A 63 -2.56 8.33 2.79
C ASN A 63 -4.00 7.81 2.94
N SER A 64 -4.19 6.49 2.96
CA SER A 64 -5.51 5.87 3.12
C SER A 64 -6.09 6.12 4.52
N ASN A 65 -5.25 6.18 5.55
CA ASN A 65 -5.66 6.45 6.93
C ASN A 65 -6.05 7.92 7.16
N PHE A 66 -5.43 8.87 6.44
CA PHE A 66 -5.69 10.30 6.63
C PHE A 66 -7.11 10.73 6.23
N ASN A 67 -7.77 9.98 5.36
CA ASN A 67 -9.11 10.28 4.86
C ASN A 67 -10.25 9.69 5.70
N GLY A 68 -9.95 9.01 6.81
CA GLY A 68 -10.91 8.28 7.64
C GLY A 68 -11.37 9.01 8.90
N LYS A 69 -11.73 10.31 8.83
CA LYS A 69 -12.45 11.01 9.92
C LYS A 69 -13.97 10.78 9.87
N GLU A 70 -14.45 9.68 9.35
CA GLU A 70 -15.86 9.33 9.47
C GLU A 70 -16.06 8.35 10.63
N ASN A 71 -16.88 8.82 11.57
CA ASN A 71 -17.33 8.15 12.78
C ASN A 71 -18.06 6.84 12.45
N ASN A 72 -17.39 5.69 12.54
CA ASN A 72 -18.07 4.41 12.58
C ASN A 72 -17.26 3.39 13.40
N GLU A 73 -17.96 2.56 14.15
CA GLU A 73 -17.45 1.52 15.06
C GLU A 73 -16.51 0.48 14.42
N ASN A 74 -16.38 0.48 13.08
CA ASN A 74 -15.44 -0.35 12.32
C ASN A 74 -13.99 0.19 12.29
N ASN A 75 -13.72 1.37 12.85
CA ASN A 75 -12.40 2.01 12.82
C ASN A 75 -11.32 1.23 13.61
N GLY A 76 -11.69 0.53 14.67
CA GLY A 76 -10.73 -0.23 15.48
C GLY A 76 -10.07 -1.38 14.70
N ASN A 77 -10.84 -2.09 13.90
CA ASN A 77 -10.34 -3.23 13.12
C ASN A 77 -9.44 -2.78 11.96
N ASN A 78 -9.78 -1.68 11.29
CA ASN A 78 -8.98 -1.15 10.18
C ASN A 78 -7.64 -0.60 10.65
N ALA A 79 -7.59 0.08 11.81
CA ALA A 79 -6.33 0.53 12.41
C ALA A 79 -5.42 -0.67 12.73
N THR A 80 -5.95 -1.72 13.34
CA THR A 80 -5.18 -2.94 13.65
C THR A 80 -4.67 -3.66 12.40
N ILE A 81 -5.45 -3.69 11.32
CA ILE A 81 -5.04 -4.27 10.02
C ILE A 81 -3.88 -3.47 9.45
N ASN A 82 -3.99 -2.15 9.41
CA ASN A 82 -2.95 -1.28 8.88
C ASN A 82 -1.64 -1.39 9.68
N ASP A 83 -1.72 -1.39 11.02
CA ASP A 83 -0.56 -1.58 11.90
C ASP A 83 0.09 -2.95 11.68
N GLY A 84 -0.72 -3.99 11.47
CA GLY A 84 -0.26 -5.33 11.14
C GLY A 84 0.49 -5.37 9.80
N ILE A 85 -0.05 -4.75 8.75
CA ILE A 85 0.61 -4.67 7.44
C ILE A 85 1.92 -3.88 7.56
N MET A 86 1.91 -2.72 8.24
CA MET A 86 3.10 -1.88 8.44
C MET A 86 4.20 -2.62 9.21
N LEU A 87 3.83 -3.44 10.18
CA LEU A 87 4.79 -4.26 10.91
C LEU A 87 5.34 -5.39 10.02
N LEU A 88 4.46 -6.13 9.34
CA LEU A 88 4.88 -7.23 8.47
C LEU A 88 5.69 -6.75 7.26
N SER A 89 5.45 -5.55 6.75
CA SER A 89 6.24 -4.98 5.65
C SER A 89 7.74 -4.90 5.95
N ARG A 90 8.11 -4.85 7.23
CA ARG A 90 9.51 -4.81 7.68
C ARG A 90 10.14 -6.18 7.88
N TYR A 91 9.34 -7.20 8.22
CA TYR A 91 9.83 -8.52 8.61
C TYR A 91 9.52 -9.61 7.58
N ALA A 92 8.46 -9.44 6.80
CA ALA A 92 8.01 -10.37 5.76
C ALA A 92 7.53 -9.62 4.51
N PRO A 93 8.39 -8.78 3.88
CA PRO A 93 7.98 -7.91 2.77
C PRO A 93 7.45 -8.70 1.57
N SER A 94 8.05 -9.83 1.22
CA SER A 94 7.61 -10.68 0.11
C SER A 94 6.20 -11.23 0.35
N PHE A 95 5.88 -11.63 1.58
CA PHE A 95 4.54 -12.07 1.96
C PHE A 95 3.52 -10.94 1.79
N ILE A 96 3.82 -9.75 2.28
CA ILE A 96 2.91 -8.59 2.13
C ILE A 96 2.74 -8.21 0.66
N LEU A 97 3.80 -8.18 -0.14
CA LEU A 97 3.69 -7.89 -1.59
C LEU A 97 2.82 -8.91 -2.31
N LYS A 98 2.92 -10.19 -1.94
CA LYS A 98 2.06 -11.25 -2.49
C LYS A 98 0.58 -10.98 -2.17
N ILE A 99 0.26 -10.66 -0.92
CA ILE A 99 -1.11 -10.31 -0.51
C ILE A 99 -1.64 -9.08 -1.26
N ILE A 100 -0.83 -8.02 -1.37
CA ILE A 100 -1.23 -6.81 -2.10
C ILE A 100 -1.42 -7.09 -3.60
N ASN A 101 -0.58 -7.94 -4.19
CA ASN A 101 -0.76 -8.35 -5.59
C ASN A 101 -2.08 -9.10 -5.80
N GLU A 102 -2.42 -10.06 -4.92
CA GLU A 102 -3.71 -10.75 -4.96
C GLU A 102 -4.89 -9.78 -4.77
N TYR A 103 -4.73 -8.76 -3.93
CA TYR A 103 -5.73 -7.71 -3.74
C TYR A 103 -5.95 -6.89 -5.03
N ILE A 104 -4.88 -6.54 -5.75
CA ILE A 104 -4.98 -5.87 -7.05
C ILE A 104 -5.62 -6.79 -8.11
N MET A 105 -5.30 -8.08 -8.09
CA MET A 105 -5.92 -9.06 -9.00
C MET A 105 -7.43 -9.16 -8.74
N ALA A 106 -7.86 -9.18 -7.48
CA ALA A 106 -9.27 -9.17 -7.12
C ALA A 106 -9.99 -7.89 -7.62
N TYR A 107 -9.32 -6.74 -7.57
CA TYR A 107 -9.84 -5.52 -8.19
C TYR A 107 -9.97 -5.66 -9.72
N ASN A 108 -8.98 -6.21 -10.40
CA ASN A 108 -9.02 -6.43 -11.84
C ASN A 108 -10.15 -7.39 -12.26
N HIS A 109 -10.54 -8.31 -11.39
CA HIS A 109 -11.66 -9.23 -11.59
C HIS A 109 -13.02 -8.62 -11.19
N GLY A 110 -13.04 -7.38 -10.71
CA GLY A 110 -14.28 -6.69 -10.30
C GLY A 110 -14.82 -7.12 -8.94
N GLU A 111 -14.03 -7.83 -8.14
CA GLU A 111 -14.41 -8.24 -6.77
C GLU A 111 -14.25 -7.10 -5.76
N ILE A 112 -13.48 -6.06 -6.12
CA ILE A 112 -13.21 -4.85 -5.34
C ILE A 112 -13.57 -3.67 -6.21
N GLU A 113 -14.35 -2.74 -5.69
CA GLU A 113 -14.83 -1.58 -6.46
C GLU A 113 -13.76 -0.48 -6.59
N LYS A 114 -12.95 -0.28 -5.58
CA LYS A 114 -11.99 0.83 -5.49
C LYS A 114 -10.66 0.40 -4.89
N LEU A 115 -9.57 0.99 -5.40
CA LEU A 115 -8.21 0.81 -4.90
C LEU A 115 -7.67 2.00 -4.09
N ASP A 116 -8.44 3.07 -3.93
CA ASP A 116 -8.02 4.27 -3.22
C ASP A 116 -7.87 4.04 -1.70
N LYS A 117 -8.56 3.02 -1.16
CA LYS A 117 -8.49 2.58 0.23
C LYS A 117 -8.45 1.06 0.30
N LEU A 118 -7.80 0.51 1.33
CA LEU A 118 -7.87 -0.92 1.61
C LEU A 118 -9.23 -1.29 2.22
N ASP A 119 -9.93 -2.22 1.58
CA ASP A 119 -11.09 -2.88 2.15
C ASP A 119 -10.61 -4.01 3.09
N GLY A 120 -10.75 -3.80 4.39
CA GLY A 120 -10.33 -4.77 5.41
C GLY A 120 -11.06 -6.10 5.32
N GLY A 121 -12.34 -6.12 4.89
CA GLY A 121 -13.12 -7.34 4.72
C GLY A 121 -12.60 -8.19 3.56
N LYS A 122 -12.33 -7.55 2.42
CA LYS A 122 -11.75 -8.23 1.25
C LYS A 122 -10.30 -8.66 1.50
N LEU A 123 -9.51 -7.81 2.14
CA LEU A 123 -8.15 -8.16 2.51
C LEU A 123 -8.12 -9.40 3.42
N LYS A 124 -9.00 -9.44 4.44
CA LYS A 124 -9.21 -10.61 5.29
C LYS A 124 -9.53 -11.87 4.48
N GLN A 125 -10.46 -11.79 3.53
CA GLN A 125 -10.85 -12.90 2.68
C GLN A 125 -9.67 -13.42 1.83
N ILE A 126 -8.87 -12.52 1.27
CA ILE A 126 -7.68 -12.86 0.48
C ILE A 126 -6.63 -13.51 1.37
N MET A 127 -6.33 -12.92 2.52
CA MET A 127 -5.34 -13.45 3.45
C MET A 127 -5.73 -14.83 3.97
N SER A 128 -6.99 -15.06 4.30
CA SER A 128 -7.46 -16.38 4.76
C SER A 128 -7.30 -17.49 3.72
N LYS A 129 -7.38 -17.15 2.44
CA LYS A 129 -7.10 -18.09 1.34
C LYS A 129 -5.61 -18.32 1.12
N GLN A 130 -4.77 -17.33 1.44
CA GLN A 130 -3.33 -17.33 1.16
C GLN A 130 -2.47 -17.77 2.36
N ILE A 131 -3.06 -18.04 3.53
CA ILE A 131 -2.31 -18.54 4.71
C ILE A 131 -1.84 -19.98 4.44
N THR A 132 -0.90 -20.12 3.55
CA THR A 132 0.11 -21.14 3.58
C THR A 132 1.18 -20.66 4.56
N ILE A 133 1.71 -21.55 5.39
CA ILE A 133 2.81 -21.22 6.30
C ILE A 133 4.01 -20.82 5.46
N GLU A 134 4.11 -19.52 5.18
CA GLU A 134 5.26 -18.96 4.48
C GLU A 134 6.45 -18.98 5.45
N ARG A 135 7.56 -19.53 5.01
CA ARG A 135 8.79 -19.62 5.82
C ARG A 135 9.20 -18.25 6.38
N GLU A 136 9.15 -17.21 5.55
CA GLU A 136 9.46 -15.84 5.90
C GLU A 136 8.55 -15.32 7.04
N LEU A 137 7.24 -15.63 7.02
CA LEU A 137 6.32 -15.25 8.08
C LEU A 137 6.66 -15.93 9.40
N VAL A 138 7.00 -17.22 9.36
CA VAL A 138 7.41 -17.98 10.55
C VAL A 138 8.72 -17.43 11.12
N GLU A 139 9.71 -17.18 10.30
CA GLU A 139 10.98 -16.57 10.69
C GLU A 139 10.76 -15.17 11.29
N ALA A 140 9.91 -14.34 10.67
CA ALA A 140 9.55 -13.03 11.21
C ALA A 140 8.91 -13.13 12.61
N CYS A 141 7.98 -14.07 12.81
CA CYS A 141 7.37 -14.28 14.11
C CYS A 141 8.36 -14.74 15.18
N MET A 142 9.39 -15.52 14.80
CA MET A 142 10.39 -16.03 15.73
C MET A 142 11.31 -14.93 16.30
N ILE A 143 11.64 -13.89 15.51
CA ILE A 143 12.56 -12.82 15.91
C ILE A 143 11.87 -11.66 16.64
N LEU A 144 10.53 -11.62 16.67
CA LEU A 144 9.76 -10.54 17.29
C LEU A 144 9.76 -10.64 18.81
N SER A 145 9.73 -9.50 19.50
CA SER A 145 9.41 -9.42 20.94
C SER A 145 7.98 -9.91 21.22
N ASN A 146 7.71 -10.27 22.48
CA ASN A 146 6.42 -10.80 22.87
C ASN A 146 5.25 -9.86 22.54
N ASP A 147 5.41 -8.55 22.80
CA ASP A 147 4.37 -7.55 22.51
C ASP A 147 4.05 -7.48 21.02
N LYS A 148 5.08 -7.53 20.17
CA LYS A 148 4.91 -7.53 18.72
C LYS A 148 4.32 -8.85 18.20
N ARG A 149 4.66 -9.99 18.82
CA ARG A 149 4.01 -11.29 18.50
C ARG A 149 2.54 -11.27 18.84
N GLU A 150 2.17 -10.63 19.95
CA GLU A 150 0.76 -10.51 20.34
C GLU A 150 -0.03 -9.65 19.35
N LEU A 151 0.56 -8.55 18.88
CA LEU A 151 -0.03 -7.73 17.82
C LEU A 151 -0.26 -8.55 16.54
N ILE A 152 0.74 -9.31 16.08
CA ILE A 152 0.60 -10.19 14.91
C ILE A 152 -0.45 -11.28 15.15
N ARG A 153 -0.51 -11.87 16.35
CA ARG A 153 -1.53 -12.86 16.70
C ARG A 153 -2.94 -12.29 16.63
N ASN A 154 -3.13 -11.08 17.16
CA ASN A 154 -4.42 -10.40 17.10
C ASN A 154 -4.80 -10.03 15.67
N PHE A 155 -3.84 -9.56 14.87
CA PHE A 155 -4.02 -9.33 13.44
C PHE A 155 -4.47 -10.61 12.71
N ILE A 156 -3.77 -11.75 12.90
CA ILE A 156 -4.13 -13.03 12.28
C ILE A 156 -5.54 -13.47 12.71
N LYS A 157 -5.93 -13.30 14.00
CA LYS A 157 -7.28 -13.63 14.48
C LYS A 157 -8.37 -12.79 13.80
N ILE A 158 -8.09 -11.54 13.47
CA ILE A 158 -9.04 -10.66 12.76
C ILE A 158 -9.25 -11.12 11.32
N ILE A 159 -8.20 -11.65 10.69
CA ILE A 159 -8.22 -12.04 9.27
C ILE A 159 -8.56 -13.53 9.04
N SER A 160 -8.51 -14.37 10.07
CA SER A 160 -8.91 -15.79 9.99
C SER A 160 -10.40 -15.99 10.31
#